data_4e4d8c157adf0a609a894a7854bcb88a
#
_entry.id   4e4d8c157adf0a609a894a7854bcb88a
#
_cell.length_a   1.000
_cell.length_b   1.000
_cell.length_c   1.000
_cell.angle_alpha   90.00
_cell.angle_beta   90.00
_cell.angle_gamma   90.00
#
_symmetry.space_group_name_H-M   'P 1'
#
loop_
_entity.id
_entity.type
_entity.pdbx_description
1 polymer ?
#
loop_
_entity_poly.entity_id
_entity_poly.type
_entity_poly.pdbx_seq_one_letter_code
_entity_poly.pdbx_strand_id
1 'polypeptide(L)'
;SDLEEVQAVDVNLFLDYCRRYKVDTGDTVYVYENSNKSLARKKSSVSVLFKQLYRDELLDKNITDGFDPIRVPRPGEREIKALQDDEVMLMLDAVSAGSGLTEREHAYWEKTKKRDKAILILFLTYGLRLSELQQLNISSFNFHRGEFIIYRKRGKESVMPLNQSATAVLHDYIDNERDLISISRDEDSDALFLSLQGRRMTERQIRELVKKYTAIALHTTKRAGYSPHKLRATAATSLIGRGNS
;
A
#
# COMPACT_ATOMS: atom_id res chain seq x y z
N SER A 1 7.65 13.46 36.63
CA SER A 1 7.94 12.04 36.87
C SER A 1 9.11 11.65 36.01
N ASP A 2 10.18 11.24 36.63
CA ASP A 2 11.38 10.85 35.93
C ASP A 2 11.19 9.46 35.34
N LEU A 3 11.81 9.20 34.20
CA LEU A 3 11.76 7.88 33.52
C LEU A 3 12.33 6.74 34.39
N GLU A 4 13.16 7.10 35.36
CA GLU A 4 13.73 6.17 36.35
C GLU A 4 12.68 5.57 37.30
N GLU A 5 11.57 6.28 37.54
CA GLU A 5 10.48 5.82 38.42
C GLU A 5 9.52 4.85 37.70
N VAL A 6 9.54 4.81 36.36
CA VAL A 6 8.64 3.97 35.57
C VAL A 6 8.97 2.50 35.77
N GLN A 7 7.97 1.71 36.11
CA GLN A 7 8.07 0.27 36.28
C GLN A 7 7.36 -0.48 35.16
N ALA A 8 7.62 -1.78 35.05
CA ALA A 8 6.95 -2.62 34.06
C ALA A 8 5.42 -2.60 34.18
N VAL A 9 4.89 -2.51 35.41
CA VAL A 9 3.45 -2.42 35.67
C VAL A 9 2.82 -1.17 35.07
N ASP A 10 3.51 -0.04 35.08
CA ASP A 10 3.00 1.22 34.51
C ASP A 10 2.85 1.11 32.99
N VAL A 11 3.81 0.44 32.33
CA VAL A 11 3.73 0.17 30.89
C VAL A 11 2.61 -0.82 30.57
N ASN A 12 2.39 -1.84 31.38
CA ASN A 12 1.28 -2.78 31.21
C ASN A 12 -0.07 -2.07 31.36
N LEU A 13 -0.24 -1.23 32.38
CA LEU A 13 -1.44 -0.39 32.56
C LEU A 13 -1.65 0.58 31.39
N PHE A 14 -0.58 1.21 30.90
CA PHE A 14 -0.66 2.05 29.70
C PHE A 14 -1.14 1.27 28.47
N LEU A 15 -0.63 0.04 28.27
CA LEU A 15 -1.05 -0.80 27.14
C LEU A 15 -2.50 -1.25 27.27
N ASP A 16 -2.96 -1.55 28.49
CA ASP A 16 -4.37 -1.86 28.76
C ASP A 16 -5.27 -0.65 28.54
N TYR A 17 -4.89 0.52 29.00
CA TYR A 17 -5.58 1.76 28.67
C TYR A 17 -5.65 1.97 27.14
N CYS A 18 -4.55 1.76 26.43
CA CYS A 18 -4.52 1.85 24.99
C CYS A 18 -5.43 0.84 24.27
N ARG A 19 -5.86 -0.24 24.92
CA ARG A 19 -6.78 -1.23 24.34
C ARG A 19 -8.11 -0.61 23.95
N ARG A 20 -8.65 0.22 24.86
CA ARG A 20 -9.88 0.99 24.61
C ARG A 20 -9.84 2.29 25.42
N TYR A 21 -9.82 3.41 24.73
CA TYR A 21 -9.83 4.72 25.37
C TYR A 21 -10.77 5.70 24.69
N LYS A 22 -11.15 6.73 25.42
CA LYS A 22 -12.02 7.80 24.91
C LYS A 22 -11.24 9.09 24.81
N VAL A 23 -11.50 9.86 23.77
CA VAL A 23 -11.00 11.21 23.61
C VAL A 23 -12.24 12.11 23.51
N ASP A 24 -12.38 13.00 24.46
CA ASP A 24 -13.42 14.03 24.49
C ASP A 24 -12.84 15.31 23.87
N THR A 25 -13.50 15.80 22.82
CA THR A 25 -13.13 17.05 22.13
C THR A 25 -14.06 18.20 22.49
N GLY A 26 -14.91 18.02 23.52
CA GLY A 26 -15.92 18.99 23.94
C GLY A 26 -17.25 18.83 23.18
N ASP A 27 -17.21 18.68 21.87
CA ASP A 27 -18.40 18.51 21.02
C ASP A 27 -18.73 17.03 20.76
N THR A 28 -17.71 16.15 20.82
CA THR A 28 -17.86 14.73 20.46
C THR A 28 -16.91 13.86 21.25
N VAL A 29 -17.40 12.73 21.76
CA VAL A 29 -16.57 11.70 22.39
C VAL A 29 -16.21 10.62 21.38
N TYR A 30 -14.93 10.50 21.06
CA TYR A 30 -14.40 9.46 20.20
C TYR A 30 -13.95 8.26 21.03
N VAL A 31 -14.41 7.06 20.68
CA VAL A 31 -13.97 5.81 21.29
C VAL A 31 -12.98 5.14 20.35
N TYR A 32 -11.76 4.90 20.83
CA TYR A 32 -10.70 4.21 20.10
C TYR A 32 -10.53 2.81 20.67
N GLU A 33 -10.53 1.82 19.78
CA GLU A 33 -10.20 0.43 20.10
C GLU A 33 -8.98 -0.02 19.28
N ASN A 34 -7.98 -0.56 19.94
CA ASN A 34 -6.77 -1.03 19.29
C ASN A 34 -6.75 -2.57 19.25
N SER A 35 -6.45 -3.11 18.06
CA SER A 35 -6.20 -4.54 17.92
C SER A 35 -4.93 -4.97 18.66
N ASN A 36 -4.81 -6.26 19.01
CA ASN A 36 -3.60 -6.82 19.61
C ASN A 36 -2.34 -6.54 18.76
N LYS A 37 -2.47 -6.48 17.43
CA LYS A 37 -1.37 -6.09 16.55
C LYS A 37 -0.92 -4.64 16.77
N SER A 38 -1.86 -3.72 16.95
CA SER A 38 -1.58 -2.32 17.25
C SER A 38 -0.93 -2.17 18.63
N LEU A 39 -1.44 -2.89 19.64
CA LEU A 39 -0.88 -2.92 20.99
C LEU A 39 0.53 -3.51 21.00
N ALA A 40 0.77 -4.63 20.32
CA ALA A 40 2.10 -5.22 20.20
C ALA A 40 3.12 -4.28 19.56
N ARG A 41 2.67 -3.46 18.58
CA ARG A 41 3.50 -2.43 17.96
C ARG A 41 3.85 -1.31 18.94
N LYS A 42 2.87 -0.83 19.74
CA LYS A 42 3.11 0.14 20.82
C LYS A 42 4.07 -0.42 21.86
N LYS A 43 3.84 -1.65 22.32
CA LYS A 43 4.74 -2.37 23.24
C LYS A 43 6.17 -2.44 22.69
N SER A 44 6.33 -2.82 21.41
CA SER A 44 7.66 -2.88 20.78
C SER A 44 8.36 -1.53 20.78
N SER A 45 7.66 -0.43 20.48
CA SER A 45 8.24 0.91 20.50
C SER A 45 8.71 1.31 21.90
N VAL A 46 7.90 1.08 22.91
CA VAL A 46 8.27 1.33 24.32
C VAL A 46 9.43 0.43 24.74
N SER A 47 9.43 -0.85 24.35
CA SER A 47 10.51 -1.79 24.67
C SER A 47 11.84 -1.34 24.05
N VAL A 48 11.84 -0.82 22.83
CA VAL A 48 13.07 -0.30 22.20
C VAL A 48 13.61 0.90 22.97
N LEU A 49 12.73 1.83 23.39
CA LEU A 49 13.12 2.99 24.19
C LEU A 49 13.77 2.56 25.51
N PHE A 50 13.11 1.77 26.33
CA PHE A 50 13.64 1.36 27.62
C PHE A 50 14.89 0.47 27.53
N LYS A 51 14.99 -0.38 26.51
CA LYS A 51 16.23 -1.14 26.23
C LYS A 51 17.39 -0.22 25.85
N GLN A 52 17.11 0.86 25.10
CA GLN A 52 18.15 1.82 24.74
C GLN A 52 18.59 2.62 25.96
N LEU A 53 17.65 3.15 26.76
CA LEU A 53 17.98 3.88 27.99
C LEU A 53 18.78 3.03 28.98
N TYR A 54 18.43 1.75 29.15
CA TYR A 54 19.22 0.83 29.96
C TYR A 54 20.63 0.59 29.41
N ARG A 55 20.75 0.45 28.10
CA ARG A 55 22.03 0.23 27.41
C ARG A 55 22.95 1.46 27.48
N ASP A 56 22.35 2.65 27.50
CA ASP A 56 23.05 3.94 27.63
C ASP A 56 23.33 4.30 29.10
N GLU A 57 23.09 3.36 30.04
CA GLU A 57 23.31 3.55 31.49
C GLU A 57 22.50 4.69 32.11
N LEU A 58 21.38 5.09 31.45
CA LEU A 58 20.44 6.08 31.96
C LEU A 58 19.36 5.47 32.87
N LEU A 59 19.31 4.17 32.95
CA LEU A 59 18.42 3.41 33.86
C LEU A 59 19.20 2.26 34.49
N ASP A 60 18.99 2.06 35.78
CA ASP A 60 19.64 0.99 36.55
C ASP A 60 19.12 -0.41 36.22
N LYS A 61 17.90 -0.51 35.66
CA LYS A 61 17.24 -1.78 35.40
C LYS A 61 16.58 -1.80 34.04
N ASN A 62 16.68 -2.97 33.37
CA ASN A 62 15.88 -3.26 32.19
C ASN A 62 14.47 -3.72 32.59
N ILE A 63 13.49 -2.82 32.51
CA ILE A 63 12.09 -3.13 32.92
C ILE A 63 11.32 -3.91 31.85
N THR A 64 11.89 -4.09 30.65
CA THR A 64 11.14 -4.68 29.50
C THR A 64 10.82 -6.16 29.68
N ASP A 65 11.54 -6.85 30.56
CA ASP A 65 11.31 -8.28 30.86
C ASP A 65 10.01 -8.50 31.65
N GLY A 66 9.50 -7.45 32.33
CA GLY A 66 8.21 -7.46 33.04
C GLY A 66 7.02 -7.04 32.18
N PHE A 67 7.19 -6.82 30.87
CA PHE A 67 6.08 -6.44 29.99
C PHE A 67 5.21 -7.65 29.63
N ASP A 68 3.90 -7.52 29.84
CA ASP A 68 2.95 -8.57 29.55
C ASP A 68 2.96 -9.00 28.08
N PRO A 69 2.83 -10.31 27.80
CA PRO A 69 2.80 -10.81 26.44
C PRO A 69 1.50 -10.40 25.74
N ILE A 70 1.60 -9.85 24.52
CA ILE A 70 0.45 -9.56 23.67
C ILE A 70 0.40 -10.60 22.55
N ARG A 71 -0.60 -11.47 22.60
CA ARG A 71 -0.80 -12.52 21.59
C ARG A 71 -1.23 -11.86 20.27
N VAL A 72 -0.41 -12.03 19.26
CA VAL A 72 -0.72 -11.64 17.86
C VAL A 72 -0.81 -12.92 17.04
N PRO A 73 -1.88 -13.12 16.25
CA PRO A 73 -1.98 -14.29 15.38
C PRO A 73 -0.77 -14.42 14.45
N ARG A 74 -0.27 -15.63 14.29
CA ARG A 74 0.87 -15.93 13.41
C ARG A 74 0.49 -15.67 11.95
N PRO A 75 1.46 -15.41 11.06
CA PRO A 75 1.18 -15.16 9.63
C PRO A 75 0.31 -16.23 8.95
N GLY A 76 0.50 -17.51 9.27
CA GLY A 76 -0.29 -18.63 8.72
C GLY A 76 -1.71 -18.75 9.29
N GLU A 77 -2.03 -18.09 10.41
CA GLU A 77 -3.36 -18.08 11.02
C GLU A 77 -4.28 -16.98 10.46
N ARG A 78 -3.77 -16.18 9.52
CA ARG A 78 -4.52 -15.06 8.94
C ARG A 78 -5.00 -15.44 7.55
N GLU A 79 -6.29 -15.21 7.32
CA GLU A 79 -6.83 -15.22 5.97
C GLU A 79 -6.11 -14.17 5.11
N ILE A 80 -5.49 -14.61 4.02
CA ILE A 80 -4.90 -13.72 3.02
C ILE A 80 -6.07 -13.19 2.19
N LYS A 81 -6.49 -11.96 2.46
CA LYS A 81 -7.51 -11.30 1.65
C LYS A 81 -6.91 -10.86 0.32
N ALA A 82 -6.98 -11.72 -0.66
CA ALA A 82 -6.66 -11.49 -2.06
C ALA A 82 -7.96 -11.41 -2.87
N LEU A 83 -7.92 -10.81 -4.06
CA LEU A 83 -9.03 -10.90 -5.01
C LEU A 83 -9.06 -12.30 -5.62
N GLN A 84 -10.26 -12.82 -5.83
CA GLN A 84 -10.48 -14.03 -6.62
C GLN A 84 -10.38 -13.70 -8.11
N ASP A 85 -10.28 -14.72 -8.97
CA ASP A 85 -10.08 -14.52 -10.42
C ASP A 85 -11.26 -13.78 -11.07
N ASP A 86 -12.49 -14.05 -10.66
CA ASP A 86 -13.68 -13.33 -11.10
C ASP A 86 -13.69 -11.87 -10.65
N GLU A 87 -13.27 -11.59 -9.43
CA GLU A 87 -13.14 -10.22 -8.92
C GLU A 87 -12.03 -9.44 -9.65
N VAL A 88 -10.93 -10.12 -10.02
CA VAL A 88 -9.88 -9.53 -10.87
C VAL A 88 -10.44 -9.19 -12.25
N MET A 89 -11.23 -10.07 -12.85
CA MET A 89 -11.88 -9.83 -14.14
C MET A 89 -12.84 -8.63 -14.07
N LEU A 90 -13.69 -8.56 -13.05
CA LEU A 90 -14.60 -7.42 -12.83
C LEU A 90 -13.85 -6.11 -12.66
N MET A 91 -12.74 -6.12 -11.93
CA MET A 91 -11.89 -4.94 -11.75
C MET A 91 -11.27 -4.47 -13.07
N LEU A 92 -10.78 -5.40 -13.91
CA LEU A 92 -10.19 -5.09 -15.22
C LEU A 92 -11.26 -4.65 -16.23
N ASP A 93 -12.48 -5.18 -16.15
CA ASP A 93 -13.62 -4.73 -16.94
C ASP A 93 -14.02 -3.30 -16.55
N ALA A 94 -14.14 -3.03 -15.25
CA ALA A 94 -14.45 -1.69 -14.76
C ALA A 94 -13.46 -0.63 -15.27
N VAL A 95 -12.15 -0.92 -15.28
CA VAL A 95 -11.15 0.03 -15.78
C VAL A 95 -11.16 0.12 -17.31
N SER A 96 -11.50 -0.95 -18.01
CA SER A 96 -11.45 -0.97 -19.49
C SER A 96 -12.72 -0.42 -20.13
N ALA A 97 -13.90 -0.73 -19.58
CA ALA A 97 -15.22 -0.37 -20.11
C ALA A 97 -15.93 0.73 -19.31
N GLY A 98 -15.43 1.10 -18.13
CA GLY A 98 -16.07 2.07 -17.24
C GLY A 98 -17.26 1.51 -16.47
N SER A 99 -17.43 0.19 -16.43
CA SER A 99 -18.52 -0.49 -15.74
C SER A 99 -18.54 -0.13 -14.25
N GLY A 100 -19.73 0.22 -13.72
CA GLY A 100 -19.90 0.53 -12.29
C GLY A 100 -19.38 1.89 -11.84
N LEU A 101 -18.92 2.75 -12.76
CA LEU A 101 -18.54 4.13 -12.45
C LEU A 101 -19.78 5.04 -12.43
N THR A 102 -19.75 6.06 -11.58
CA THR A 102 -20.73 7.16 -11.59
C THR A 102 -20.48 8.08 -12.79
N GLU A 103 -21.48 8.87 -13.20
CA GLU A 103 -21.33 9.85 -14.31
C GLU A 103 -20.13 10.78 -14.11
N ARG A 104 -19.92 11.26 -12.89
CA ARG A 104 -18.77 12.11 -12.55
C ARG A 104 -17.45 11.37 -12.71
N GLU A 105 -17.38 10.11 -12.33
CA GLU A 105 -16.18 9.29 -12.47
C GLU A 105 -15.90 8.94 -13.93
N HIS A 106 -16.95 8.77 -14.76
CA HIS A 106 -16.83 8.57 -16.19
C HIS A 106 -16.10 9.72 -16.91
N ALA A 107 -16.40 10.96 -16.57
CA ALA A 107 -15.76 12.13 -17.17
C ALA A 107 -14.24 12.17 -16.92
N TYR A 108 -13.78 11.65 -15.77
CA TYR A 108 -12.36 11.47 -15.47
C TYR A 108 -11.78 10.20 -16.09
N TRP A 109 -12.55 9.12 -16.09
CA TRP A 109 -12.16 7.83 -16.63
C TRP A 109 -11.79 7.91 -18.11
N GLU A 110 -12.55 8.62 -18.92
CA GLU A 110 -12.24 8.82 -20.34
C GLU A 110 -10.83 9.36 -20.57
N LYS A 111 -10.30 10.18 -19.66
CA LYS A 111 -8.99 10.82 -19.73
C LYS A 111 -7.88 10.03 -19.03
N THR A 112 -8.19 8.96 -18.33
CA THR A 112 -7.24 8.28 -17.43
C THR A 112 -7.32 6.75 -17.47
N LYS A 113 -8.19 6.19 -18.29
CA LYS A 113 -8.46 4.74 -18.33
C LYS A 113 -7.24 3.90 -18.70
N LYS A 114 -6.42 4.38 -19.61
CA LYS A 114 -5.21 3.66 -20.04
C LYS A 114 -4.14 3.68 -18.97
N ARG A 115 -3.92 4.82 -18.32
CA ARG A 115 -3.07 4.96 -17.15
C ARG A 115 -3.52 4.04 -16.00
N ASP A 116 -4.80 4.14 -15.65
CA ASP A 116 -5.38 3.39 -14.54
C ASP A 116 -5.26 1.88 -14.79
N LYS A 117 -5.50 1.44 -16.05
CA LYS A 117 -5.31 0.04 -16.48
C LYS A 117 -3.85 -0.41 -16.37
N ALA A 118 -2.90 0.40 -16.83
CA ALA A 118 -1.48 0.09 -16.74
C ALA A 118 -1.04 -0.06 -15.28
N ILE A 119 -1.47 0.82 -14.38
CA ILE A 119 -1.21 0.73 -12.93
C ILE A 119 -1.72 -0.59 -12.36
N LEU A 120 -2.97 -0.97 -12.64
CA LEU A 120 -3.57 -2.20 -12.12
C LEU A 120 -2.87 -3.45 -12.66
N ILE A 121 -2.56 -3.49 -13.96
CA ILE A 121 -1.83 -4.60 -14.59
C ILE A 121 -0.43 -4.76 -13.97
N LEU A 122 0.32 -3.68 -13.76
CA LEU A 122 1.63 -3.76 -13.12
C LEU A 122 1.55 -4.30 -11.68
N PHE A 123 0.55 -3.88 -10.89
CA PHE A 123 0.34 -4.44 -9.56
C PHE A 123 0.00 -5.93 -9.59
N LEU A 124 -0.89 -6.36 -10.48
CA LEU A 124 -1.33 -7.76 -10.60
C LEU A 124 -0.24 -8.66 -11.15
N THR A 125 0.54 -8.17 -12.11
CA THR A 125 1.57 -8.97 -12.78
C THR A 125 2.85 -9.11 -11.93
N TYR A 126 3.32 -7.99 -11.34
CA TYR A 126 4.62 -7.96 -10.68
C TYR A 126 4.55 -7.86 -9.16
N GLY A 127 3.37 -7.65 -8.61
CA GLY A 127 3.19 -7.48 -7.17
C GLY A 127 4.05 -6.35 -6.61
N LEU A 128 4.19 -5.24 -7.31
CA LEU A 128 5.02 -4.10 -6.90
C LEU A 128 4.56 -3.51 -5.57
N ARG A 129 5.48 -2.94 -4.80
CA ARG A 129 5.10 -2.06 -3.70
C ARG A 129 4.58 -0.74 -4.25
N LEU A 130 3.70 -0.09 -3.49
CA LEU A 130 3.15 1.21 -3.90
C LEU A 130 4.23 2.24 -4.23
N SER A 131 5.27 2.34 -3.40
CA SER A 131 6.40 3.24 -3.64
C SER A 131 7.25 2.82 -4.85
N GLU A 132 7.44 1.52 -5.08
CA GLU A 132 8.15 1.01 -6.27
C GLU A 132 7.42 1.43 -7.55
N LEU A 133 6.09 1.26 -7.61
CA LEU A 133 5.30 1.68 -8.77
C LEU A 133 5.26 3.21 -8.93
N GLN A 134 5.10 3.95 -7.82
CA GLN A 134 5.03 5.41 -7.84
C GLN A 134 6.32 6.05 -8.37
N GLN A 135 7.47 5.42 -8.10
CA GLN A 135 8.80 5.91 -8.52
C GLN A 135 9.20 5.49 -9.93
N LEU A 136 8.40 4.69 -10.64
CA LEU A 136 8.73 4.31 -12.02
C LEU A 136 8.86 5.52 -12.92
N ASN A 137 9.88 5.49 -13.75
CA ASN A 137 10.19 6.43 -14.81
C ASN A 137 9.98 5.77 -16.17
N ILE A 138 9.87 6.56 -17.24
CA ILE A 138 9.92 6.01 -18.61
C ILE A 138 11.29 5.35 -18.82
N SER A 139 12.37 6.04 -18.40
CA SER A 139 13.74 5.53 -18.45
C SER A 139 13.98 4.25 -17.65
N SER A 140 13.07 3.88 -16.74
CA SER A 140 13.14 2.59 -16.03
C SER A 140 12.91 1.39 -16.96
N PHE A 141 12.34 1.58 -18.16
CA PHE A 141 11.93 0.52 -19.06
C PHE A 141 12.87 0.40 -20.27
N ASN A 142 13.33 -0.82 -20.52
CA ASN A 142 13.99 -1.17 -21.77
C ASN A 142 13.05 -2.10 -22.57
N PHE A 143 12.19 -1.50 -23.38
CA PHE A 143 11.20 -2.24 -24.19
C PHE A 143 11.86 -3.16 -25.22
N HIS A 144 13.05 -2.81 -25.72
CA HIS A 144 13.79 -3.63 -26.68
C HIS A 144 14.29 -4.93 -26.02
N ARG A 145 14.80 -4.84 -24.79
CA ARG A 145 15.27 -6.01 -24.04
C ARG A 145 14.15 -6.73 -23.29
N GLY A 146 12.94 -6.16 -23.22
CA GLY A 146 11.84 -6.72 -22.46
C GLY A 146 12.11 -6.76 -20.96
N GLU A 147 12.68 -5.69 -20.40
CA GLU A 147 13.03 -5.61 -18.99
C GLU A 147 12.79 -4.20 -18.42
N PHE A 148 12.63 -4.10 -17.10
CA PHE A 148 12.55 -2.83 -16.41
C PHE A 148 13.21 -2.89 -15.02
N ILE A 149 13.61 -1.73 -14.50
CA ILE A 149 14.33 -1.59 -13.24
C ILE A 149 13.40 -1.01 -12.18
N ILE A 150 13.42 -1.61 -10.99
CA ILE A 150 12.76 -1.08 -9.79
C ILE A 150 13.79 -0.85 -8.69
N TYR A 151 13.56 0.19 -7.89
CA TYR A 151 14.37 0.50 -6.71
C TYR A 151 13.70 -0.01 -5.44
N ARG A 152 14.35 -0.95 -4.75
CA ARG A 152 13.88 -1.55 -3.49
C ARG A 152 14.45 -0.81 -2.28
N LYS A 153 14.01 -1.20 -1.07
CA LYS A 153 14.55 -0.64 0.17
C LYS A 153 16.07 -0.61 0.17
N ARG A 154 16.66 0.49 0.66
CA ARG A 154 18.10 0.77 0.71
C ARG A 154 18.75 0.96 -0.68
N GLY A 155 17.98 1.42 -1.66
CA GLY A 155 18.51 1.74 -2.99
C GLY A 155 18.93 0.52 -3.84
N LYS A 156 18.56 -0.71 -3.42
CA LYS A 156 18.89 -1.91 -4.19
C LYS A 156 18.08 -1.96 -5.46
N GLU A 157 18.74 -1.96 -6.60
CA GLU A 157 18.14 -2.17 -7.92
C GLU A 157 17.73 -3.64 -8.10
N SER A 158 16.61 -3.84 -8.80
CA SER A 158 16.17 -5.15 -9.26
C SER A 158 15.66 -5.04 -10.69
N VAL A 159 16.25 -5.82 -11.58
CA VAL A 159 15.78 -5.97 -12.95
C VAL A 159 14.63 -6.97 -12.96
N MET A 160 13.54 -6.60 -13.62
CA MET A 160 12.33 -7.41 -13.75
C MET A 160 12.05 -7.66 -15.23
N PRO A 161 11.68 -8.90 -15.63
CA PRO A 161 11.27 -9.17 -17.00
C PRO A 161 9.94 -8.47 -17.31
N LEU A 162 9.84 -7.83 -18.45
CA LEU A 162 8.65 -7.16 -18.94
C LEU A 162 7.89 -8.09 -19.88
N ASN A 163 6.72 -8.58 -19.45
CA ASN A 163 5.90 -9.48 -20.26
C ASN A 163 5.09 -8.70 -21.33
N GLN A 164 4.59 -9.42 -22.33
CA GLN A 164 3.88 -8.85 -23.47
C GLN A 164 2.62 -8.08 -23.06
N SER A 165 1.85 -8.56 -22.09
CA SER A 165 0.63 -7.89 -21.63
C SER A 165 0.94 -6.54 -20.96
N ALA A 166 1.98 -6.49 -20.12
CA ALA A 166 2.43 -5.24 -19.50
C ALA A 166 3.00 -4.27 -20.55
N THR A 167 3.78 -4.77 -21.50
CA THR A 167 4.30 -3.97 -22.63
C THR A 167 3.17 -3.30 -23.41
N ALA A 168 2.14 -4.07 -23.78
CA ALA A 168 1.02 -3.56 -24.56
C ALA A 168 0.25 -2.44 -23.83
N VAL A 169 -0.06 -2.61 -22.54
CA VAL A 169 -0.79 -1.57 -21.79
C VAL A 169 0.06 -0.35 -21.47
N LEU A 170 1.38 -0.52 -21.34
CA LEU A 170 2.30 0.61 -21.16
C LEU A 170 2.42 1.44 -22.42
N HIS A 171 2.59 0.83 -23.59
CA HIS A 171 2.59 1.55 -24.87
C HIS A 171 1.26 2.26 -25.09
N ASP A 172 0.12 1.58 -24.88
CA ASP A 172 -1.18 2.20 -25.04
C ASP A 172 -1.35 3.44 -24.14
N TYR A 173 -0.85 3.38 -22.90
CA TYR A 173 -0.88 4.53 -21.99
C TYR A 173 0.08 5.63 -22.41
N ILE A 174 1.35 5.29 -22.70
CA ILE A 174 2.38 6.28 -23.04
C ILE A 174 1.97 7.04 -24.31
N ASP A 175 1.69 6.32 -25.39
CA ASP A 175 1.47 6.92 -26.71
C ASP A 175 0.11 7.65 -26.80
N ASN A 176 -0.91 7.19 -26.09
CA ASN A 176 -2.29 7.67 -26.29
C ASN A 176 -2.91 8.45 -25.11
N GLU A 177 -2.25 8.52 -23.96
CA GLU A 177 -2.69 9.37 -22.86
C GLU A 177 -1.57 10.23 -22.30
N ARG A 178 -0.42 9.62 -21.94
CA ARG A 178 0.65 10.33 -21.26
C ARG A 178 1.25 11.44 -22.10
N ASP A 179 1.52 11.17 -23.36
CA ASP A 179 2.14 12.15 -24.28
C ASP A 179 1.21 13.31 -24.65
N LEU A 180 -0.09 13.17 -24.34
CA LEU A 180 -1.07 14.25 -24.48
C LEU A 180 -1.14 15.17 -23.24
N ILE A 181 -0.47 14.81 -22.13
CA ILE A 181 -0.47 15.59 -20.91
C ILE A 181 0.69 16.58 -20.91
N SER A 182 0.38 17.88 -20.80
CA SER A 182 1.41 18.91 -20.61
C SER A 182 2.07 18.75 -19.25
N ILE A 183 3.38 18.58 -19.24
CA ILE A 183 4.17 18.41 -18.01
C ILE A 183 4.27 19.75 -17.29
N SER A 184 3.93 19.77 -16.01
CA SER A 184 3.92 21.00 -15.22
C SER A 184 5.25 21.36 -14.58
N ARG A 185 6.17 20.39 -14.45
CA ARG A 185 7.50 20.55 -13.84
C ARG A 185 8.51 19.67 -14.54
N ASP A 186 9.68 20.19 -14.84
CA ASP A 186 10.75 19.46 -15.51
C ASP A 186 11.18 18.20 -14.73
N GLU A 187 11.14 18.24 -13.40
CA GLU A 187 11.43 17.10 -12.52
C GLU A 187 10.48 15.90 -12.73
N ASP A 188 9.27 16.13 -13.25
CA ASP A 188 8.27 15.11 -13.53
C ASP A 188 8.31 14.61 -14.99
N SER A 189 9.22 15.14 -15.83
CA SER A 189 9.30 14.82 -17.26
C SER A 189 9.50 13.32 -17.54
N ASP A 190 10.30 12.66 -16.75
CA ASP A 190 10.57 11.21 -16.86
C ASP A 190 9.58 10.35 -16.03
N ALA A 191 8.67 10.96 -15.27
CA ALA A 191 7.70 10.18 -14.46
C ALA A 191 6.81 9.32 -15.36
N LEU A 192 6.72 8.02 -15.09
CA LEU A 192 5.85 7.13 -15.86
C LEU A 192 4.39 7.54 -15.70
N PHE A 193 3.89 7.62 -14.48
CA PHE A 193 2.47 7.91 -14.19
C PHE A 193 2.24 9.36 -13.81
N LEU A 194 1.50 10.06 -14.68
CA LEU A 194 1.14 11.47 -14.50
C LEU A 194 -0.31 11.64 -14.05
N SER A 195 -0.55 12.64 -13.21
CA SER A 195 -1.88 13.18 -12.95
C SER A 195 -2.34 14.04 -14.14
N LEU A 196 -3.64 14.36 -14.20
CA LEU A 196 -4.17 15.29 -15.23
C LEU A 196 -3.58 16.71 -15.12
N GLN A 197 -2.89 17.04 -14.01
CA GLN A 197 -2.17 18.30 -13.82
C GLN A 197 -0.71 18.22 -14.32
N GLY A 198 -0.32 17.15 -15.01
CA GLY A 198 1.04 16.99 -15.55
C GLY A 198 2.12 16.80 -14.47
N ARG A 199 1.77 16.23 -13.33
CA ARG A 199 2.70 15.92 -12.23
C ARG A 199 2.74 14.43 -11.98
N ARG A 200 3.87 13.94 -11.49
CA ARG A 200 3.98 12.55 -11.01
C ARG A 200 2.85 12.24 -10.03
N MET A 201 2.16 11.12 -10.22
CA MET A 201 1.13 10.67 -9.30
C MET A 201 1.71 10.41 -7.91
N THR A 202 1.00 10.87 -6.89
CA THR A 202 1.33 10.60 -5.49
C THR A 202 0.88 9.19 -5.08
N GLU A 203 1.51 8.61 -4.08
CA GLU A 203 1.05 7.33 -3.49
C GLU A 203 -0.41 7.37 -3.06
N ARG A 204 -0.89 8.53 -2.57
CA ARG A 204 -2.29 8.72 -2.18
C ARG A 204 -3.23 8.58 -3.38
N GLN A 205 -2.91 9.22 -4.51
CA GLN A 205 -3.73 9.13 -5.74
C GLN A 205 -3.78 7.69 -6.26
N ILE A 206 -2.65 6.99 -6.31
CA ILE A 206 -2.58 5.58 -6.72
C ILE A 206 -3.39 4.69 -5.77
N ARG A 207 -3.29 4.93 -4.46
CA ARG A 207 -4.08 4.18 -3.46
C ARG A 207 -5.58 4.37 -3.63
N GLU A 208 -6.03 5.61 -3.88
CA GLU A 208 -7.44 5.92 -4.09
C GLU A 208 -7.98 5.33 -5.41
N LEU A 209 -7.14 5.28 -6.46
CA LEU A 209 -7.43 4.60 -7.72
C LEU A 209 -7.67 3.09 -7.50
N VAL A 210 -6.71 2.42 -6.84
CA VAL A 210 -6.83 0.98 -6.54
C VAL A 210 -8.07 0.69 -5.71
N LYS A 211 -8.35 1.49 -4.68
CA LYS A 211 -9.57 1.34 -3.87
C LYS A 211 -10.84 1.51 -4.68
N LYS A 212 -10.88 2.45 -5.61
CA LYS A 212 -12.03 2.67 -6.49
C LYS A 212 -12.37 1.40 -7.27
N TYR A 213 -11.43 0.88 -8.04
CA TYR A 213 -11.68 -0.26 -8.91
C TYR A 213 -11.88 -1.58 -8.15
N THR A 214 -11.17 -1.79 -7.05
CA THR A 214 -11.41 -2.97 -6.19
C THR A 214 -12.74 -2.89 -5.46
N ALA A 215 -13.25 -1.71 -5.11
CA ALA A 215 -14.57 -1.55 -4.52
C ALA A 215 -15.68 -1.93 -5.49
N ILE A 216 -15.55 -1.59 -6.77
CA ILE A 216 -16.49 -2.01 -7.83
C ILE A 216 -16.49 -3.53 -7.94
N ALA A 217 -15.32 -4.16 -8.05
CA ALA A 217 -15.18 -5.61 -8.16
C ALA A 217 -15.75 -6.37 -6.95
N LEU A 218 -15.60 -5.81 -5.76
CA LEU A 218 -16.09 -6.37 -4.50
C LEU A 218 -17.54 -5.97 -4.16
N HIS A 219 -18.22 -5.23 -5.04
CA HIS A 219 -19.57 -4.69 -4.81
C HIS A 219 -19.70 -3.97 -3.45
N THR A 220 -18.72 -3.15 -3.10
CA THR A 220 -18.61 -2.49 -1.80
C THR A 220 -18.35 -0.99 -1.94
N THR A 221 -18.28 -0.28 -0.81
CA THR A 221 -17.94 1.15 -0.80
C THR A 221 -16.45 1.36 -1.06
N LYS A 222 -16.08 2.51 -1.63
CA LYS A 222 -14.67 2.89 -1.87
C LYS A 222 -13.81 2.80 -0.60
N ARG A 223 -14.39 3.08 0.58
CA ARG A 223 -13.69 2.96 1.87
C ARG A 223 -13.28 1.54 2.17
N ALA A 224 -14.09 0.55 1.80
CA ALA A 224 -13.87 -0.88 2.02
C ALA A 224 -13.04 -1.54 0.89
N GLY A 225 -12.84 -0.84 -0.23
CA GLY A 225 -11.99 -1.31 -1.33
C GLY A 225 -10.58 -1.67 -0.89
N TYR A 226 -9.96 -2.59 -1.60
CA TYR A 226 -8.64 -3.10 -1.26
C TYR A 226 -7.54 -2.08 -1.56
N SER A 227 -6.51 -2.08 -0.71
CA SER A 227 -5.31 -1.27 -0.92
C SER A 227 -4.33 -1.95 -1.88
N PRO A 228 -3.33 -1.23 -2.45
CA PRO A 228 -2.27 -1.81 -3.26
C PRO A 228 -1.55 -3.01 -2.60
N HIS A 229 -1.44 -3.01 -1.28
CA HIS A 229 -0.83 -4.13 -0.55
C HIS A 229 -1.64 -5.44 -0.71
N LYS A 230 -2.97 -5.35 -0.78
CA LYS A 230 -3.82 -6.52 -1.01
C LYS A 230 -3.76 -6.99 -2.48
N LEU A 231 -3.64 -6.08 -3.45
CA LEU A 231 -3.37 -6.47 -4.86
C LEU A 231 -2.05 -7.21 -5.00
N ARG A 232 -1.03 -6.82 -4.25
CA ARG A 232 0.22 -7.57 -4.20
C ARG A 232 0.03 -9.00 -3.65
N ALA A 233 -0.87 -9.20 -2.67
CA ALA A 233 -1.22 -10.52 -2.20
C ALA A 233 -1.93 -11.34 -3.29
N THR A 234 -2.83 -10.72 -4.08
CA THR A 234 -3.48 -11.33 -5.25
C THR A 234 -2.44 -11.81 -6.28
N ALA A 235 -1.47 -10.98 -6.64
CA ALA A 235 -0.40 -11.36 -7.56
C ALA A 235 0.40 -12.58 -7.05
N ALA A 236 0.70 -12.63 -5.75
CA ALA A 236 1.43 -13.74 -5.15
C ALA A 236 0.62 -15.05 -5.16
N THR A 237 -0.68 -15.00 -4.87
CA THR A 237 -1.56 -16.19 -4.90
C THR A 237 -1.75 -16.74 -6.31
N SER A 238 -1.91 -15.87 -7.31
CA SER A 238 -2.03 -16.26 -8.73
C SER A 238 -0.76 -16.94 -9.27
N LEU A 239 0.42 -16.51 -8.82
CA LEU A 239 1.70 -17.12 -9.18
C LEU A 239 1.85 -18.52 -8.57
N ILE A 240 1.43 -18.70 -7.31
CA ILE A 240 1.47 -20.01 -6.63
C ILE A 240 0.49 -20.99 -7.27
N GLY A 241 -0.72 -20.55 -7.62
CA GLY A 241 -1.73 -21.39 -8.28
C GLY A 241 -1.32 -21.90 -9.68
N ARG A 242 -0.51 -21.11 -10.41
CA ARG A 242 0.00 -21.50 -11.75
C ARG A 242 1.27 -22.35 -11.71
N GLY A 243 1.97 -22.40 -10.58
CA GLY A 243 3.19 -23.20 -10.41
C GLY A 243 2.94 -24.65 -9.96
N ASN A 244 1.69 -25.03 -9.68
CA ASN A 244 1.27 -26.37 -9.26
C ASN A 244 0.46 -27.13 -10.33
N SER A 245 0.51 -26.71 -11.58
CA SER A 245 -0.12 -27.40 -12.74
C SER A 245 0.92 -27.84 -13.75
#